data_e5698ae31e4c1bec4bca50e49e637c2d
#
_entry.id   e5698ae31e4c1bec4bca50e49e637c2d
#
_cell.length_a   1.000
_cell.length_b   1.000
_cell.length_c   1.000
_cell.angle_alpha   90.00
_cell.angle_beta   90.00
_cell.angle_gamma   90.00
#
_symmetry.space_group_name_H-M   'P 1'
#
loop_
_entity.id
_entity.type
_entity.pdbx_description
1 polymer ?
#
loop_
_entity_poly.entity_id
_entity_poly.type
_entity_poly.pdbx_seq_one_letter_code
_entity_poly.pdbx_strand_id
1 'polypeptide(L)'
;VTNGQIHIRVLNPTGSSDVAAIPNAPRLKDLNGKKIGILRNRVPVGQIFYPYLDKALKSRMPNAEFRTWEMSVLAAADARAANLREVAENSDAVIVAMGMSGGSTTRTAPDAIKIEKFGKPVAFIVTNCFKSNARFLARSEGLADLAIAPLILDYVPPAEEIESLGIAEKVADEVARALTSWSPQPPEIPAIKENSLTFSGKDMFMAQEEMERFFLNHGWSDGLPLVPPTEEAVARMLEGASLPRDHVIARFPPSGVNATIEKIAVNAAMAGCLPQHMPVILAAVEAIVDPLFDLIGVQCTSGQVAPFFVVSGKKLIDQLNINDSFCAVGPGWKANATIGRALKLIMMNLGQTWPGINDMKAFGSPFRYYALIGENESAYAGAWEPLRVAEGFPEDQPTISVMPAMSWQPDLVLPTPPSVERIISHISLQAKAKYDRYALNCIYNNLVLISPTAFDAIRREGISRKQLQVKLYERIQLPGTDVFDGREAVGFSRLPAWVLERHQKDPGAPVPLLLNPESLKICVSGGPGPDMIAYMGTWGYGPSHFVTKPIQVPQNWQALLARYGGWESPTIK
;
A
#
# COMPACT_ATOMS: atom_id res chain seq x y z
N VAL A 1 23.52 -37.55 13.09
CA VAL A 1 24.83 -37.01 12.73
C VAL A 1 25.31 -37.78 11.50
N THR A 2 24.86 -37.39 10.32
CA THR A 2 25.35 -37.91 9.05
C THR A 2 26.35 -36.91 8.46
N ASN A 3 27.61 -37.32 8.31
CA ASN A 3 28.70 -36.59 7.64
C ASN A 3 29.18 -35.24 8.22
N GLY A 4 29.02 -34.97 9.52
CA GLY A 4 29.56 -33.74 10.13
C GLY A 4 28.90 -32.44 9.68
N GLN A 5 27.75 -32.50 8.99
CA GLN A 5 26.95 -31.32 8.61
C GLN A 5 25.89 -31.02 9.65
N ILE A 6 25.69 -29.73 9.92
CA ILE A 6 24.54 -29.19 10.68
C ILE A 6 23.38 -28.92 9.73
N HIS A 7 22.18 -29.27 10.16
CA HIS A 7 20.94 -29.04 9.43
C HIS A 7 20.02 -28.13 10.22
N ILE A 8 19.50 -27.11 9.60
CA ILE A 8 18.43 -26.28 10.16
C ILE A 8 17.14 -26.48 9.33
N ARG A 9 16.05 -26.81 10.02
CA ARG A 9 14.74 -26.94 9.40
C ARG A 9 13.91 -25.70 9.76
N VAL A 10 13.40 -25.00 8.74
CA VAL A 10 12.66 -23.75 8.88
C VAL A 10 11.31 -23.83 8.18
N LEU A 11 10.34 -23.06 8.67
CA LEU A 11 9.03 -22.98 8.06
C LEU A 11 9.03 -22.01 6.87
N ASN A 12 8.25 -22.34 5.85
CA ASN A 12 8.02 -21.49 4.69
C ASN A 12 7.25 -20.24 5.11
N PRO A 13 7.75 -19.01 4.85
CA PRO A 13 7.10 -17.76 5.26
C PRO A 13 5.88 -17.37 4.41
N THR A 14 5.68 -18.01 3.27
CA THR A 14 4.58 -17.68 2.36
C THR A 14 3.30 -18.43 2.75
N GLY A 15 2.16 -17.83 2.45
CA GLY A 15 0.87 -18.47 2.64
C GLY A 15 0.46 -19.34 1.46
N SER A 16 -0.60 -20.12 1.63
CA SER A 16 -1.30 -20.83 0.57
C SER A 16 -2.56 -20.08 0.14
N SER A 17 -2.97 -20.24 -1.10
CA SER A 17 -4.23 -19.69 -1.61
C SER A 17 -5.20 -20.82 -1.90
N ASP A 18 -6.45 -20.65 -1.45
CA ASP A 18 -7.57 -21.55 -1.76
C ASP A 18 -8.35 -21.09 -3.01
N VAL A 19 -7.80 -20.15 -3.77
CA VAL A 19 -8.44 -19.67 -5.00
C VAL A 19 -8.48 -20.79 -6.02
N ALA A 20 -9.68 -21.19 -6.41
CA ALA A 20 -9.88 -22.19 -7.45
C ALA A 20 -9.29 -21.72 -8.79
N ALA A 21 -8.58 -22.60 -9.47
CA ALA A 21 -8.10 -22.32 -10.81
C ALA A 21 -9.28 -22.16 -11.78
N ILE A 22 -9.27 -21.08 -12.54
CA ILE A 22 -10.29 -20.74 -13.52
C ILE A 22 -9.63 -20.76 -14.90
N PRO A 23 -10.17 -21.47 -15.88
CA PRO A 23 -9.63 -21.45 -17.25
C PRO A 23 -9.82 -20.06 -17.87
N ASN A 24 -8.85 -19.64 -18.67
CA ASN A 24 -9.02 -18.46 -19.51
C ASN A 24 -10.13 -18.68 -20.53
N ALA A 25 -10.83 -17.61 -20.93
CA ALA A 25 -11.83 -17.64 -21.96
C ALA A 25 -11.24 -18.17 -23.28
N PRO A 26 -11.98 -19.00 -24.07
CA PRO A 26 -11.51 -19.47 -25.35
C PRO A 26 -11.22 -18.32 -26.32
N ARG A 27 -10.07 -18.36 -26.99
CA ARG A 27 -9.72 -17.37 -28.01
C ARG A 27 -10.61 -17.52 -29.25
N LEU A 28 -10.83 -16.41 -29.94
CA LEU A 28 -11.61 -16.41 -31.20
C LEU A 28 -10.80 -17.07 -32.33
N LYS A 29 -11.45 -17.75 -33.24
CA LYS A 29 -10.80 -18.35 -34.44
C LYS A 29 -10.31 -17.26 -35.40
N ASP A 30 -11.08 -16.21 -35.56
CA ASP A 30 -10.78 -15.01 -36.35
C ASP A 30 -11.57 -13.80 -35.79
N LEU A 31 -11.34 -12.63 -36.33
CA LEU A 31 -11.93 -11.36 -35.87
C LEU A 31 -12.96 -10.79 -36.87
N ASN A 32 -13.22 -11.49 -37.99
CA ASN A 32 -14.15 -11.00 -39.00
C ASN A 32 -15.61 -11.07 -38.53
N GLY A 33 -16.32 -9.96 -38.65
CA GLY A 33 -17.70 -9.82 -38.22
C GLY A 33 -17.90 -9.93 -36.71
N LYS A 34 -16.84 -9.85 -35.91
CA LYS A 34 -16.91 -9.94 -34.46
C LYS A 34 -17.16 -8.58 -33.83
N LYS A 35 -17.94 -8.58 -32.76
CA LYS A 35 -18.17 -7.42 -31.91
C LYS A 35 -17.06 -7.31 -30.88
N ILE A 36 -16.20 -6.31 -31.04
CA ILE A 36 -15.05 -6.05 -30.16
C ILE A 36 -15.37 -4.88 -29.25
N GLY A 37 -15.53 -5.16 -27.96
CA GLY A 37 -15.68 -4.14 -26.93
C GLY A 37 -14.35 -3.46 -26.65
N ILE A 38 -14.35 -2.14 -26.46
CA ILE A 38 -13.18 -1.40 -26.00
C ILE A 38 -13.56 -0.72 -24.67
N LEU A 39 -13.03 -1.21 -23.56
CA LEU A 39 -13.21 -0.61 -22.26
C LEU A 39 -12.01 0.27 -21.92
N ARG A 40 -12.22 1.59 -21.82
CA ARG A 40 -11.17 2.60 -21.56
C ARG A 40 -11.29 3.17 -20.18
N ASN A 41 -10.15 3.31 -19.51
CA ASN A 41 -10.10 4.17 -18.34
C ASN A 41 -9.87 5.64 -18.77
N ARG A 42 -10.30 6.57 -17.89
CA ARG A 42 -10.17 8.02 -18.14
C ARG A 42 -8.84 8.58 -17.62
N VAL A 43 -7.73 7.86 -17.82
CA VAL A 43 -6.41 8.40 -17.45
C VAL A 43 -5.96 9.42 -18.50
N PRO A 44 -5.47 10.62 -18.10
CA PRO A 44 -5.15 11.70 -19.04
C PRO A 44 -4.19 11.29 -20.15
N VAL A 45 -3.13 10.55 -19.83
CA VAL A 45 -2.15 10.09 -20.81
C VAL A 45 -2.73 9.07 -21.80
N GLY A 46 -3.70 8.26 -21.37
CA GLY A 46 -4.45 7.35 -22.24
C GLY A 46 -5.21 8.12 -23.31
N GLN A 47 -5.75 9.30 -22.99
CA GLN A 47 -6.47 10.14 -23.96
C GLN A 47 -5.61 10.58 -25.13
N ILE A 48 -4.29 10.72 -24.94
CA ILE A 48 -3.34 11.01 -26.02
C ILE A 48 -3.20 9.80 -26.96
N PHE A 49 -3.17 8.58 -26.43
CA PHE A 49 -2.93 7.36 -27.17
C PHE A 49 -4.18 6.81 -27.89
N TYR A 50 -5.36 6.96 -27.31
CA TYR A 50 -6.58 6.30 -27.82
C TYR A 50 -6.97 6.65 -29.27
N PRO A 51 -6.83 7.89 -29.77
CA PRO A 51 -7.13 8.20 -31.17
C PRO A 51 -6.26 7.40 -32.15
N TYR A 52 -4.97 7.23 -31.86
CA TYR A 52 -4.02 6.45 -32.66
C TYR A 52 -4.36 4.97 -32.62
N LEU A 53 -4.67 4.45 -31.42
CA LEU A 53 -5.10 3.07 -31.23
C LEU A 53 -6.36 2.76 -32.04
N ASP A 54 -7.37 3.63 -32.05
CA ASP A 54 -8.61 3.43 -32.81
C ASP A 54 -8.36 3.32 -34.30
N LYS A 55 -7.50 4.19 -34.84
CA LYS A 55 -7.09 4.17 -36.25
C LYS A 55 -6.38 2.85 -36.59
N ALA A 56 -5.44 2.44 -35.75
CA ALA A 56 -4.67 1.21 -35.93
C ALA A 56 -5.55 -0.05 -35.83
N LEU A 57 -6.45 -0.13 -34.84
CA LEU A 57 -7.38 -1.25 -34.67
C LEU A 57 -8.32 -1.40 -35.90
N LYS A 58 -8.89 -0.31 -36.39
CA LYS A 58 -9.73 -0.32 -37.59
C LYS A 58 -8.97 -0.76 -38.83
N SER A 59 -7.72 -0.31 -39.00
CA SER A 59 -6.87 -0.73 -40.10
C SER A 59 -6.48 -2.20 -40.02
N ARG A 60 -6.18 -2.70 -38.80
CA ARG A 60 -5.75 -4.10 -38.58
C ARG A 60 -6.90 -5.11 -38.65
N MET A 61 -8.10 -4.68 -38.26
CA MET A 61 -9.30 -5.50 -38.16
C MET A 61 -10.49 -4.81 -38.87
N PRO A 62 -10.42 -4.63 -40.21
CA PRO A 62 -11.39 -3.81 -40.96
C PRO A 62 -12.83 -4.35 -40.96
N ASN A 63 -13.00 -5.65 -40.73
CA ASN A 63 -14.29 -6.30 -40.71
C ASN A 63 -14.85 -6.54 -39.30
N ALA A 64 -14.19 -6.05 -38.26
CA ALA A 64 -14.69 -6.12 -36.88
C ALA A 64 -15.56 -4.90 -36.54
N GLU A 65 -16.57 -5.11 -35.70
CA GLU A 65 -17.43 -4.05 -35.17
C GLU A 65 -16.90 -3.59 -33.83
N PHE A 66 -16.53 -2.31 -33.71
CA PHE A 66 -16.01 -1.76 -32.46
C PHE A 66 -17.05 -0.94 -31.72
N ARG A 67 -17.21 -1.21 -30.41
CA ARG A 67 -17.98 -0.39 -29.49
C ARG A 67 -17.13 -0.01 -28.27
N THR A 68 -17.12 1.27 -27.90
CA THR A 68 -16.29 1.79 -26.82
C THR A 68 -17.15 2.13 -25.58
N TRP A 69 -16.67 1.72 -24.43
CA TRP A 69 -17.15 2.14 -23.11
C TRP A 69 -16.02 2.84 -22.34
N GLU A 70 -16.40 3.78 -21.53
CA GLU A 70 -15.46 4.48 -20.65
C GLU A 70 -15.79 4.23 -19.20
N MET A 71 -14.76 4.03 -18.38
CA MET A 71 -14.90 3.85 -16.94
C MET A 71 -13.82 4.59 -16.18
N SER A 72 -14.23 5.36 -15.17
CA SER A 72 -13.26 5.94 -14.25
C SER A 72 -12.56 4.85 -13.44
N VAL A 73 -11.25 4.98 -13.24
CA VAL A 73 -10.51 4.14 -12.28
C VAL A 73 -11.03 4.29 -10.83
N LEU A 74 -11.84 5.34 -10.59
CA LEU A 74 -12.46 5.67 -9.31
C LEU A 74 -13.95 5.31 -9.25
N ALA A 75 -14.50 4.63 -10.26
CA ALA A 75 -15.91 4.25 -10.29
C ALA A 75 -16.28 3.41 -9.06
N ALA A 76 -17.46 3.67 -8.50
CA ALA A 76 -18.03 2.89 -7.40
C ALA A 76 -18.19 1.41 -7.82
N ALA A 77 -18.08 0.50 -6.86
CA ALA A 77 -18.04 -0.94 -7.12
C ALA A 77 -19.27 -1.46 -7.88
N ASP A 78 -20.46 -0.99 -7.51
CA ASP A 78 -21.72 -1.43 -8.16
C ASP A 78 -21.83 -0.90 -9.59
N ALA A 79 -21.51 0.38 -9.83
CA ALA A 79 -21.50 0.96 -11.15
C ALA A 79 -20.45 0.28 -12.05
N ARG A 80 -19.27 -0.03 -11.50
CA ARG A 80 -18.22 -0.79 -12.19
C ARG A 80 -18.71 -2.20 -12.57
N ALA A 81 -19.34 -2.92 -11.63
CA ALA A 81 -19.83 -4.27 -11.86
C ALA A 81 -20.92 -4.31 -12.96
N ALA A 82 -21.86 -3.35 -12.96
CA ALA A 82 -22.88 -3.22 -13.97
C ALA A 82 -22.29 -2.95 -15.36
N ASN A 83 -21.36 -2.00 -15.45
CA ASN A 83 -20.67 -1.67 -16.70
C ASN A 83 -19.91 -2.87 -17.29
N LEU A 84 -19.17 -3.63 -16.46
CA LEU A 84 -18.42 -4.81 -16.91
C LEU A 84 -19.34 -5.91 -17.47
N ARG A 85 -20.53 -6.09 -16.90
CA ARG A 85 -21.53 -7.03 -17.43
C ARG A 85 -22.05 -6.55 -18.78
N GLU A 86 -22.44 -5.28 -18.90
CA GLU A 86 -22.88 -4.70 -20.16
C GLU A 86 -21.84 -4.87 -21.27
N VAL A 87 -20.56 -4.57 -20.97
CA VAL A 87 -19.45 -4.75 -21.92
C VAL A 87 -19.34 -6.21 -22.36
N ALA A 88 -19.38 -7.16 -21.43
CA ALA A 88 -19.25 -8.58 -21.73
C ALA A 88 -20.44 -9.13 -22.55
N GLU A 89 -21.67 -8.73 -22.22
CA GLU A 89 -22.89 -9.17 -22.90
C GLU A 89 -22.98 -8.68 -24.37
N ASN A 90 -22.44 -7.49 -24.63
CA ASN A 90 -22.49 -6.84 -25.95
C ASN A 90 -21.22 -7.05 -26.80
N SER A 91 -20.31 -7.94 -26.40
CA SER A 91 -19.04 -8.18 -27.09
C SER A 91 -18.74 -9.66 -27.26
N ASP A 92 -18.08 -10.03 -28.37
CA ASP A 92 -17.49 -11.37 -28.57
C ASP A 92 -16.11 -11.46 -27.92
N ALA A 93 -15.36 -10.32 -27.87
CA ALA A 93 -14.07 -10.15 -27.21
C ALA A 93 -13.92 -8.71 -26.73
N VAL A 94 -13.01 -8.46 -25.77
CA VAL A 94 -12.86 -7.12 -25.18
C VAL A 94 -11.40 -6.69 -25.14
N ILE A 95 -11.16 -5.45 -25.51
CA ILE A 95 -9.90 -4.75 -25.30
C ILE A 95 -10.05 -3.90 -24.04
N VAL A 96 -9.20 -4.09 -23.05
CA VAL A 96 -9.21 -3.28 -21.84
C VAL A 96 -7.97 -2.38 -21.83
N ALA A 97 -8.17 -1.07 -21.75
CA ALA A 97 -7.11 -0.07 -21.88
C ALA A 97 -7.23 1.00 -20.77
N MET A 98 -6.17 1.39 -20.09
CA MET A 98 -4.83 0.83 -20.13
C MET A 98 -4.14 0.93 -18.75
N GLY A 99 -3.21 0.04 -18.49
CA GLY A 99 -2.27 0.12 -17.37
C GLY A 99 -1.02 0.89 -17.79
N MET A 100 -0.69 2.00 -17.10
CA MET A 100 0.48 2.86 -17.42
C MET A 100 1.28 3.27 -16.20
N SER A 101 0.91 2.75 -15.05
CA SER A 101 1.59 2.86 -13.76
C SER A 101 1.18 1.68 -12.89
N GLY A 102 1.93 1.43 -11.82
CA GLY A 102 1.52 0.40 -10.86
C GLY A 102 0.10 0.61 -10.35
N GLY A 103 -0.26 1.85 -10.01
CA GLY A 103 -1.60 2.22 -9.53
C GLY A 103 -2.71 2.04 -10.59
N SER A 104 -2.53 2.53 -11.82
CA SER A 104 -3.54 2.35 -12.87
C SER A 104 -3.68 0.88 -13.29
N THR A 105 -2.58 0.12 -13.33
CA THR A 105 -2.59 -1.31 -13.64
C THR A 105 -3.38 -2.10 -12.59
N THR A 106 -3.17 -1.83 -11.30
CA THR A 106 -3.91 -2.51 -10.22
C THR A 106 -5.41 -2.19 -10.20
N ARG A 107 -5.81 -1.07 -10.80
CA ARG A 107 -7.23 -0.68 -10.90
C ARG A 107 -7.90 -1.17 -12.19
N THR A 108 -7.14 -1.38 -13.26
CA THR A 108 -7.69 -1.73 -14.57
C THR A 108 -7.55 -3.22 -14.88
N ALA A 109 -6.47 -3.89 -14.42
CA ALA A 109 -6.33 -5.33 -14.59
C ALA A 109 -7.49 -6.16 -13.98
N PRO A 110 -8.06 -5.83 -12.81
CA PRO A 110 -9.25 -6.50 -12.29
C PRO A 110 -10.46 -6.48 -13.22
N ASP A 111 -10.61 -5.43 -14.03
CA ASP A 111 -11.69 -5.37 -15.04
C ASP A 111 -11.47 -6.39 -16.14
N ALA A 112 -10.24 -6.47 -16.65
CA ALA A 112 -9.83 -7.45 -17.65
C ALA A 112 -10.02 -8.88 -17.12
N ILE A 113 -9.59 -9.15 -15.89
CA ILE A 113 -9.75 -10.45 -15.22
C ILE A 113 -11.24 -10.83 -15.08
N LYS A 114 -12.08 -9.88 -14.71
CA LYS A 114 -13.51 -10.13 -14.50
C LYS A 114 -14.23 -10.42 -15.82
N ILE A 115 -13.85 -9.76 -16.91
CA ILE A 115 -14.37 -10.03 -18.26
C ILE A 115 -13.92 -11.42 -18.74
N GLU A 116 -12.66 -11.83 -18.52
CA GLU A 116 -12.19 -13.20 -18.77
C GLU A 116 -13.04 -14.22 -18.01
N LYS A 117 -13.35 -13.97 -16.73
CA LYS A 117 -14.21 -14.82 -15.90
C LYS A 117 -15.66 -14.89 -16.41
N PHE A 118 -16.13 -13.91 -17.17
CA PHE A 118 -17.41 -13.97 -17.89
C PHE A 118 -17.35 -14.79 -19.19
N GLY A 119 -16.21 -15.41 -19.50
CA GLY A 119 -16.01 -16.24 -20.70
C GLY A 119 -15.73 -15.44 -21.97
N LYS A 120 -15.33 -14.17 -21.85
CA LYS A 120 -14.97 -13.34 -23.01
C LYS A 120 -13.46 -13.16 -23.07
N PRO A 121 -12.81 -13.49 -24.22
CA PRO A 121 -11.38 -13.29 -24.36
C PRO A 121 -11.02 -11.81 -24.30
N VAL A 122 -9.97 -11.50 -23.53
CA VAL A 122 -9.51 -10.13 -23.30
C VAL A 122 -8.12 -9.92 -23.90
N ALA A 123 -7.89 -8.71 -24.43
CA ALA A 123 -6.56 -8.15 -24.65
C ALA A 123 -6.38 -6.97 -23.70
N PHE A 124 -5.46 -7.07 -22.73
CA PHE A 124 -5.17 -6.00 -21.78
C PHE A 124 -3.99 -5.16 -22.26
N ILE A 125 -4.23 -3.89 -22.55
CA ILE A 125 -3.19 -2.95 -22.97
C ILE A 125 -2.51 -2.36 -21.72
N VAL A 126 -1.19 -2.52 -21.68
CA VAL A 126 -0.36 -2.04 -20.55
C VAL A 126 1.02 -1.61 -21.06
N THR A 127 1.65 -0.62 -20.42
CA THR A 127 3.06 -0.30 -20.71
C THR A 127 3.96 -1.46 -20.31
N ASN A 128 5.06 -1.66 -21.01
CA ASN A 128 5.87 -2.88 -20.94
C ASN A 128 6.33 -3.22 -19.51
N CYS A 129 6.76 -2.22 -18.72
CA CYS A 129 7.25 -2.44 -17.35
C CYS A 129 6.17 -2.95 -16.37
N PHE A 130 4.86 -2.79 -16.65
CA PHE A 130 3.78 -3.22 -15.74
C PHE A 130 3.10 -4.53 -16.15
N LYS A 131 3.58 -5.22 -17.17
CA LYS A 131 3.00 -6.51 -17.62
C LYS A 131 3.07 -7.59 -16.54
N SER A 132 4.19 -7.71 -15.83
CA SER A 132 4.38 -8.68 -14.75
C SER A 132 3.38 -8.45 -13.62
N ASN A 133 3.12 -7.19 -13.25
CA ASN A 133 2.10 -6.85 -12.27
C ASN A 133 0.68 -7.27 -12.72
N ALA A 134 0.31 -7.01 -13.96
CA ALA A 134 -1.00 -7.42 -14.49
C ALA A 134 -1.18 -8.95 -14.49
N ARG A 135 -0.15 -9.69 -14.90
CA ARG A 135 -0.13 -11.16 -14.89
C ARG A 135 -0.18 -11.73 -13.48
N PHE A 136 0.54 -11.12 -12.55
CA PHE A 136 0.48 -11.50 -11.14
C PHE A 136 -0.94 -11.37 -10.58
N LEU A 137 -1.61 -10.24 -10.83
CA LEU A 137 -2.99 -10.01 -10.39
C LEU A 137 -3.97 -11.04 -10.99
N ALA A 138 -3.79 -11.44 -12.23
CA ALA A 138 -4.62 -12.47 -12.84
C ALA A 138 -4.47 -13.82 -12.11
N ARG A 139 -3.24 -14.22 -11.81
CA ARG A 139 -2.94 -15.47 -11.09
C ARG A 139 -3.46 -15.45 -9.65
N SER A 140 -3.36 -14.32 -8.96
CA SER A 140 -3.91 -14.17 -7.60
C SER A 140 -5.44 -14.30 -7.56
N GLU A 141 -6.09 -14.08 -8.69
CA GLU A 141 -7.54 -14.22 -8.89
C GLU A 141 -7.96 -15.57 -9.52
N GLY A 142 -7.02 -16.51 -9.68
CA GLY A 142 -7.25 -17.87 -10.14
C GLY A 142 -7.13 -18.09 -11.65
N LEU A 143 -6.93 -17.07 -12.47
CA LEU A 143 -6.61 -17.25 -13.87
C LEU A 143 -5.18 -17.76 -14.05
N ALA A 144 -4.94 -18.63 -15.02
CA ALA A 144 -3.58 -19.11 -15.31
C ALA A 144 -2.66 -17.96 -15.73
N ASP A 145 -3.19 -16.99 -16.49
CA ASP A 145 -2.46 -15.79 -16.93
C ASP A 145 -3.46 -14.75 -17.50
N LEU A 146 -2.96 -13.58 -17.92
CA LEU A 146 -3.73 -12.54 -18.61
C LEU A 146 -3.09 -12.24 -19.98
N ALA A 147 -3.89 -12.21 -21.03
CA ALA A 147 -3.42 -11.86 -22.35
C ALA A 147 -3.08 -10.36 -22.42
N ILE A 148 -1.80 -10.08 -22.56
CA ILE A 148 -1.24 -8.73 -22.58
C ILE A 148 -0.98 -8.30 -24.03
N ALA A 149 -1.41 -7.07 -24.36
CA ALA A 149 -0.96 -6.32 -25.53
C ALA A 149 -0.06 -5.17 -25.05
N PRO A 150 1.24 -5.38 -24.90
CA PRO A 150 2.10 -4.38 -24.29
C PRO A 150 2.36 -3.22 -25.24
N LEU A 151 2.37 -1.99 -24.70
CA LEU A 151 3.14 -0.91 -25.33
C LEU A 151 4.61 -1.33 -25.30
N ILE A 152 5.32 -1.12 -26.42
CA ILE A 152 6.74 -1.49 -26.53
C ILE A 152 7.59 -0.70 -25.54
N LEU A 153 7.14 0.51 -25.20
CA LEU A 153 7.83 1.42 -24.29
C LEU A 153 7.30 1.27 -22.85
N ASP A 154 8.14 1.67 -21.90
CA ASP A 154 7.82 1.69 -20.48
C ASP A 154 6.97 2.91 -20.06
N TYR A 155 6.67 3.78 -20.99
CA TYR A 155 5.85 5.00 -20.83
C TYR A 155 4.96 5.19 -22.07
N VAL A 156 3.97 6.09 -21.96
CA VAL A 156 3.20 6.54 -23.12
C VAL A 156 3.91 7.76 -23.71
N PRO A 157 4.42 7.68 -24.95
CA PRO A 157 5.19 8.75 -25.54
C PRO A 157 4.32 9.90 -26.04
N PRO A 158 4.92 11.05 -26.40
CA PRO A 158 4.23 12.13 -27.12
C PRO A 158 3.62 11.65 -28.45
N ALA A 159 2.66 12.42 -28.95
CA ALA A 159 1.93 12.10 -30.18
C ALA A 159 2.83 11.82 -31.39
N GLU A 160 3.87 12.63 -31.56
CA GLU A 160 4.83 12.52 -32.67
C GLU A 160 5.62 11.20 -32.62
N GLU A 161 5.94 10.69 -31.42
CA GLU A 161 6.63 9.42 -31.26
C GLU A 161 5.67 8.23 -31.47
N ILE A 162 4.39 8.35 -31.10
CA ILE A 162 3.40 7.33 -31.36
C ILE A 162 3.32 7.03 -32.84
N GLU A 163 3.25 8.06 -33.69
CA GLU A 163 3.18 7.91 -35.15
C GLU A 163 4.50 7.43 -35.74
N SER A 164 5.61 8.13 -35.45
CA SER A 164 6.91 7.86 -36.06
C SER A 164 7.46 6.46 -35.76
N LEU A 165 7.16 5.91 -34.60
CA LEU A 165 7.58 4.57 -34.19
C LEU A 165 6.54 3.48 -34.50
N GLY A 166 5.37 3.83 -35.05
CA GLY A 166 4.30 2.89 -35.33
C GLY A 166 3.82 2.12 -34.10
N ILE A 167 3.72 2.81 -32.94
CA ILE A 167 3.42 2.16 -31.66
C ILE A 167 2.01 1.62 -31.63
N ALA A 168 1.04 2.39 -32.14
CA ALA A 168 -0.35 1.99 -32.15
C ALA A 168 -0.60 0.77 -33.05
N GLU A 169 0.07 0.67 -34.18
CA GLU A 169 0.02 -0.46 -35.11
C GLU A 169 0.57 -1.74 -34.47
N LYS A 170 1.71 -1.63 -33.80
CA LYS A 170 2.32 -2.75 -33.05
C LYS A 170 1.41 -3.23 -31.91
N VAL A 171 0.77 -2.31 -31.19
CA VAL A 171 -0.21 -2.66 -30.16
C VAL A 171 -1.45 -3.33 -30.78
N ALA A 172 -1.93 -2.86 -31.93
CA ALA A 172 -3.06 -3.47 -32.61
C ALA A 172 -2.74 -4.91 -33.07
N ASP A 173 -1.51 -5.20 -33.52
CA ASP A 173 -1.05 -6.56 -33.82
C ASP A 173 -1.04 -7.46 -32.57
N GLU A 174 -0.54 -6.94 -31.46
CA GLU A 174 -0.57 -7.66 -30.17
C GLU A 174 -2.00 -7.92 -29.67
N VAL A 175 -2.89 -6.94 -29.82
CA VAL A 175 -4.33 -7.11 -29.53
C VAL A 175 -4.93 -8.23 -30.37
N ALA A 176 -4.71 -8.23 -31.68
CA ALA A 176 -5.22 -9.28 -32.55
C ALA A 176 -4.72 -10.66 -32.12
N ARG A 177 -3.43 -10.79 -31.79
CA ARG A 177 -2.81 -12.02 -31.29
C ARG A 177 -3.38 -12.44 -29.94
N ALA A 178 -3.54 -11.49 -29.01
CA ALA A 178 -4.11 -11.73 -27.69
C ALA A 178 -5.53 -12.30 -27.76
N LEU A 179 -6.34 -11.86 -28.73
CA LEU A 179 -7.71 -12.30 -28.89
C LEU A 179 -7.86 -13.62 -29.65
N THR A 180 -6.86 -14.06 -30.45
CA THR A 180 -6.96 -15.22 -31.35
C THR A 180 -6.06 -16.39 -31.05
N SER A 181 -4.76 -16.15 -30.81
CA SER A 181 -3.72 -17.19 -30.75
C SER A 181 -2.88 -17.21 -29.48
N TRP A 182 -3.23 -16.36 -28.49
CA TRP A 182 -2.50 -16.31 -27.23
C TRP A 182 -2.73 -17.56 -26.38
N SER A 183 -1.69 -17.94 -25.61
CA SER A 183 -1.76 -18.98 -24.60
C SER A 183 -1.09 -18.53 -23.30
N PRO A 184 -1.55 -19.05 -22.13
CA PRO A 184 -0.95 -18.72 -20.83
C PRO A 184 0.54 -19.04 -20.76
N GLN A 185 1.30 -18.17 -20.11
CA GLN A 185 2.72 -18.35 -19.81
C GLN A 185 2.92 -18.75 -18.35
N PRO A 186 3.97 -19.52 -18.01
CA PRO A 186 4.25 -19.87 -16.62
C PRO A 186 4.56 -18.62 -15.78
N PRO A 187 4.40 -18.72 -14.46
CA PRO A 187 4.77 -17.62 -13.54
C PRO A 187 6.27 -17.36 -13.58
N GLU A 188 6.66 -16.09 -13.39
CA GLU A 188 8.07 -15.66 -13.34
C GLU A 188 8.79 -16.22 -12.11
N ILE A 189 8.09 -16.34 -10.98
CA ILE A 189 8.58 -16.99 -9.76
C ILE A 189 7.66 -18.19 -9.48
N PRO A 190 8.19 -19.44 -9.57
CA PRO A 190 7.43 -20.62 -9.20
C PRO A 190 7.08 -20.63 -7.71
N ALA A 191 5.86 -21.03 -7.38
CA ALA A 191 5.46 -21.21 -5.99
C ALA A 191 6.15 -22.43 -5.37
N ILE A 192 6.74 -22.27 -4.19
CA ILE A 192 7.27 -23.36 -3.37
C ILE A 192 6.13 -23.86 -2.49
N LYS A 193 5.76 -25.12 -2.64
CA LYS A 193 4.62 -25.75 -1.97
C LYS A 193 4.99 -26.39 -0.63
N GLU A 194 6.26 -26.68 -0.41
CA GLU A 194 6.76 -27.30 0.81
C GLU A 194 6.54 -26.37 2.01
N ASN A 195 5.91 -26.89 3.05
CA ASN A 195 5.64 -26.11 4.26
C ASN A 195 6.88 -25.87 5.13
N SER A 196 7.93 -26.68 4.94
CA SER A 196 9.23 -26.52 5.60
C SER A 196 10.36 -26.88 4.66
N LEU A 197 11.50 -26.24 4.86
CA LEU A 197 12.72 -26.39 4.10
C LEU A 197 13.87 -26.74 5.03
N THR A 198 14.87 -27.49 4.54
CA THR A 198 16.06 -27.86 5.31
C THR A 198 17.29 -27.29 4.61
N PHE A 199 18.12 -26.59 5.36
CA PHE A 199 19.38 -26.01 4.91
C PHE A 199 20.51 -26.63 5.69
N SER A 200 21.70 -26.78 5.05
CA SER A 200 22.81 -27.53 5.60
C SER A 200 24.10 -26.76 5.49
N GLY A 201 24.98 -26.90 6.49
CA GLY A 201 26.31 -26.30 6.49
C GLY A 201 27.30 -27.07 7.34
N LYS A 202 28.58 -26.74 7.25
CA LYS A 202 29.60 -27.30 8.14
C LYS A 202 29.38 -26.90 9.61
N ASP A 203 28.78 -25.74 9.79
CA ASP A 203 28.38 -25.18 11.07
C ASP A 203 27.03 -24.42 10.95
N MET A 204 26.53 -23.91 12.05
CA MET A 204 25.27 -23.22 12.11
C MET A 204 25.27 -21.92 11.25
N PHE A 205 26.39 -21.21 11.22
CA PHE A 205 26.54 -19.98 10.44
C PHE A 205 26.40 -20.26 8.93
N MET A 206 27.06 -21.29 8.42
CA MET A 206 26.97 -21.66 7.01
C MET A 206 25.58 -22.20 6.63
N ALA A 207 24.92 -22.95 7.52
CA ALA A 207 23.55 -23.40 7.29
C ALA A 207 22.57 -22.22 7.25
N GLN A 208 22.74 -21.20 8.10
CA GLN A 208 21.96 -19.99 8.09
C GLN A 208 22.23 -19.14 6.84
N GLU A 209 23.48 -19.01 6.42
CA GLU A 209 23.87 -18.29 5.19
C GLU A 209 23.22 -18.94 3.95
N GLU A 210 23.16 -20.26 3.88
CA GLU A 210 22.47 -20.97 2.80
C GLU A 210 20.97 -20.66 2.79
N MET A 211 20.32 -20.66 3.97
CA MET A 211 18.93 -20.24 4.12
C MET A 211 18.72 -18.80 3.66
N GLU A 212 19.53 -17.86 4.13
CA GLU A 212 19.38 -16.43 3.78
C GLU A 212 19.54 -16.20 2.28
N ARG A 213 20.51 -16.86 1.64
CA ARG A 213 20.72 -16.80 0.19
C ARG A 213 19.51 -17.36 -0.57
N PHE A 214 18.98 -18.49 -0.12
CA PHE A 214 17.78 -19.08 -0.70
C PHE A 214 16.57 -18.14 -0.55
N PHE A 215 16.35 -17.58 0.65
CA PHE A 215 15.22 -16.69 0.92
C PHE A 215 15.33 -15.41 0.08
N LEU A 216 16.53 -14.84 -0.04
CA LEU A 216 16.75 -13.65 -0.88
C LEU A 216 16.44 -13.93 -2.36
N ASN A 217 16.93 -15.05 -2.89
CA ASN A 217 16.72 -15.46 -4.29
C ASN A 217 15.24 -15.74 -4.62
N HIS A 218 14.43 -16.07 -3.60
CA HIS A 218 12.99 -16.30 -3.76
C HIS A 218 12.13 -15.10 -3.35
N GLY A 219 12.73 -13.94 -3.08
CA GLY A 219 12.01 -12.73 -2.67
C GLY A 219 11.42 -12.79 -1.27
N TRP A 220 11.89 -13.70 -0.41
CA TRP A 220 11.40 -13.89 0.96
C TRP A 220 12.18 -13.10 2.01
N SER A 221 13.19 -12.38 1.61
CA SER A 221 14.04 -11.55 2.46
C SER A 221 14.05 -10.10 2.00
N ASP A 222 14.13 -9.19 2.96
CA ASP A 222 14.34 -7.74 2.74
C ASP A 222 15.83 -7.38 2.53
N GLY A 223 16.72 -8.37 2.49
CA GLY A 223 18.17 -8.19 2.33
C GLY A 223 18.95 -8.00 3.64
N LEU A 224 18.27 -7.90 4.78
CA LEU A 224 18.91 -7.86 6.10
C LEU A 224 19.00 -9.27 6.70
N PRO A 225 19.95 -9.54 7.62
CA PRO A 225 20.07 -10.83 8.29
C PRO A 225 18.75 -11.29 8.90
N LEU A 226 18.44 -12.58 8.78
CA LEU A 226 17.20 -13.18 9.25
C LEU A 226 17.44 -14.10 10.45
N VAL A 227 16.51 -14.11 11.39
CA VAL A 227 16.45 -15.17 12.38
C VAL A 227 15.80 -16.40 11.72
N PRO A 228 16.43 -17.60 11.76
CA PRO A 228 15.82 -18.79 11.19
C PRO A 228 14.45 -19.10 11.83
N PRO A 229 13.36 -19.16 11.06
CA PRO A 229 12.03 -19.44 11.57
C PRO A 229 11.84 -20.96 11.77
N THR A 230 12.59 -21.54 12.73
CA THR A 230 12.43 -22.94 13.11
C THR A 230 11.07 -23.15 13.80
N GLU A 231 10.63 -24.43 13.90
CA GLU A 231 9.37 -24.74 14.58
C GLU A 231 9.37 -24.22 16.03
N GLU A 232 10.52 -24.30 16.73
CA GLU A 232 10.66 -23.81 18.10
C GLU A 232 10.59 -22.27 18.17
N ALA A 233 11.20 -21.57 17.20
CA ALA A 233 11.15 -20.11 17.14
C ALA A 233 9.72 -19.63 16.88
N VAL A 234 9.01 -20.30 15.97
CA VAL A 234 7.62 -19.96 15.64
C VAL A 234 6.67 -20.36 16.78
N ALA A 235 6.85 -21.52 17.41
CA ALA A 235 6.07 -21.93 18.56
C ALA A 235 6.16 -20.91 19.71
N ARG A 236 7.36 -20.37 19.97
CA ARG A 236 7.52 -19.25 20.94
C ARG A 236 6.74 -18.01 20.53
N MET A 237 6.78 -17.61 19.25
CA MET A 237 6.02 -16.46 18.80
C MET A 237 4.51 -16.65 19.00
N LEU A 238 3.99 -17.86 18.78
CA LEU A 238 2.60 -18.21 18.95
C LEU A 238 2.11 -18.11 20.41
N GLU A 239 3.00 -18.16 21.42
CA GLU A 239 2.63 -17.90 22.82
C GLU A 239 2.02 -16.48 23.01
N GLY A 240 2.38 -15.52 22.14
CA GLY A 240 1.85 -14.16 22.14
C GLY A 240 0.54 -13.98 21.38
N ALA A 241 0.02 -15.02 20.74
CA ALA A 241 -1.24 -14.96 20.02
C ALA A 241 -2.41 -15.50 20.85
N SER A 242 -3.59 -14.85 20.75
CA SER A 242 -4.83 -15.31 21.42
C SER A 242 -5.64 -16.28 20.56
N LEU A 243 -5.28 -16.42 19.28
CA LEU A 243 -6.01 -17.22 18.30
C LEU A 243 -5.20 -18.47 17.90
N PRO A 244 -5.87 -19.55 17.44
CA PRO A 244 -5.21 -20.77 16.98
C PRO A 244 -4.22 -20.49 15.82
N ARG A 245 -3.17 -21.32 15.70
CA ARG A 245 -2.11 -21.14 14.69
C ARG A 245 -2.62 -21.13 13.23
N ASP A 246 -3.68 -21.87 12.95
CA ASP A 246 -4.32 -22.02 11.64
C ASP A 246 -5.43 -21.00 11.38
N HIS A 247 -5.77 -20.17 12.37
CA HIS A 247 -6.77 -19.14 12.19
C HIS A 247 -6.35 -18.14 11.11
N VAL A 248 -7.24 -17.90 10.14
CA VAL A 248 -7.02 -16.97 9.04
C VAL A 248 -7.55 -15.59 9.40
N ILE A 249 -6.67 -14.61 9.53
CA ILE A 249 -7.07 -13.21 9.76
C ILE A 249 -7.72 -12.62 8.51
N ALA A 250 -7.10 -12.85 7.33
CA ALA A 250 -7.59 -12.33 6.07
C ALA A 250 -7.01 -13.10 4.87
N ARG A 251 -7.64 -12.93 3.72
CA ARG A 251 -6.99 -13.16 2.43
C ARG A 251 -6.10 -11.95 2.12
N PHE A 252 -4.78 -12.18 2.07
CA PHE A 252 -3.81 -11.09 2.07
C PHE A 252 -3.60 -10.50 0.67
N PRO A 253 -3.88 -9.20 0.45
CA PRO A 253 -3.67 -8.57 -0.85
C PRO A 253 -2.18 -8.33 -1.14
N PRO A 254 -1.76 -8.31 -2.44
CA PRO A 254 -2.52 -8.63 -3.65
C PRO A 254 -2.55 -10.11 -4.02
N SER A 255 -1.83 -10.98 -3.31
CA SER A 255 -1.64 -12.39 -3.65
C SER A 255 -2.91 -13.24 -3.47
N GLY A 256 -3.80 -12.84 -2.56
CA GLY A 256 -4.98 -13.61 -2.17
C GLY A 256 -4.67 -14.85 -1.30
N VAL A 257 -3.46 -14.97 -0.75
CA VAL A 257 -3.13 -16.08 0.17
C VAL A 257 -3.76 -15.89 1.55
N ASN A 258 -3.96 -16.99 2.26
CA ASN A 258 -4.47 -16.98 3.62
C ASN A 258 -3.40 -16.51 4.60
N ALA A 259 -3.63 -15.36 5.25
CA ALA A 259 -2.80 -14.85 6.34
C ALA A 259 -3.18 -15.56 7.65
N THR A 260 -2.57 -16.72 7.90
CA THR A 260 -2.76 -17.44 9.15
C THR A 260 -1.89 -16.86 10.27
N ILE A 261 -2.30 -17.07 11.52
CA ILE A 261 -1.51 -16.70 12.70
C ILE A 261 -0.09 -17.30 12.61
N GLU A 262 0.03 -18.57 12.16
CA GLU A 262 1.32 -19.21 11.95
C GLU A 262 2.21 -18.45 10.95
N LYS A 263 1.68 -18.12 9.79
CA LYS A 263 2.48 -17.43 8.76
C LYS A 263 2.88 -16.02 9.18
N ILE A 264 2.05 -15.34 9.95
CA ILE A 264 2.40 -14.06 10.59
C ILE A 264 3.52 -14.29 11.61
N ALA A 265 3.42 -15.31 12.46
CA ALA A 265 4.45 -15.64 13.46
C ALA A 265 5.79 -16.05 12.82
N VAL A 266 5.78 -16.77 11.68
CA VAL A 266 6.98 -17.09 10.90
C VAL A 266 7.72 -15.82 10.49
N ASN A 267 7.01 -14.86 9.88
CA ASN A 267 7.59 -13.60 9.46
C ASN A 267 8.06 -12.73 10.64
N ALA A 268 7.32 -12.76 11.76
CA ALA A 268 7.71 -12.08 12.98
C ALA A 268 8.99 -12.66 13.60
N ALA A 269 9.12 -14.00 13.60
CA ALA A 269 10.35 -14.68 14.02
C ALA A 269 11.52 -14.27 13.13
N MET A 270 11.34 -14.29 11.80
CA MET A 270 12.38 -13.88 10.83
C MET A 270 12.89 -12.46 11.10
N ALA A 271 12.00 -11.55 11.47
CA ALA A 271 12.34 -10.16 11.82
C ALA A 271 13.05 -10.02 13.17
N GLY A 272 13.09 -11.06 14.00
CA GLY A 272 13.65 -11.03 15.36
C GLY A 272 12.71 -10.43 16.40
N CYS A 273 11.41 -10.50 16.19
CA CYS A 273 10.40 -10.09 17.17
C CYS A 273 10.43 -10.99 18.43
N LEU A 274 9.82 -10.48 19.48
CA LEU A 274 9.57 -11.21 20.72
C LEU A 274 8.08 -11.63 20.78
N PRO A 275 7.74 -12.70 21.52
CA PRO A 275 6.35 -13.17 21.63
C PRO A 275 5.36 -12.08 22.03
N GLN A 276 5.72 -11.21 22.97
CA GLN A 276 4.88 -10.08 23.39
C GLN A 276 4.65 -9.01 22.32
N HIS A 277 5.34 -9.07 21.17
CA HIS A 277 5.07 -8.17 20.03
C HIS A 277 3.88 -8.65 19.18
N MET A 278 3.49 -9.92 19.28
CA MET A 278 2.43 -10.51 18.43
C MET A 278 1.10 -9.75 18.49
N PRO A 279 0.58 -9.30 19.64
CA PRO A 279 -0.67 -8.55 19.67
C PRO A 279 -0.65 -7.29 18.80
N VAL A 280 0.47 -6.56 18.81
CA VAL A 280 0.65 -5.35 17.99
C VAL A 280 0.73 -5.72 16.51
N ILE A 281 1.46 -6.79 16.17
CA ILE A 281 1.62 -7.26 14.78
C ILE A 281 0.27 -7.72 14.22
N LEU A 282 -0.53 -8.48 14.99
CA LEU A 282 -1.83 -8.97 14.56
C LEU A 282 -2.80 -7.82 14.29
N ALA A 283 -2.91 -6.87 15.21
CA ALA A 283 -3.74 -5.67 15.02
C ALA A 283 -3.26 -4.81 13.83
N ALA A 284 -1.95 -4.71 13.60
CA ALA A 284 -1.39 -4.03 12.44
C ALA A 284 -1.73 -4.75 11.12
N VAL A 285 -1.71 -6.08 11.10
CA VAL A 285 -2.15 -6.88 9.94
C VAL A 285 -3.63 -6.63 9.66
N GLU A 286 -4.49 -6.67 10.67
CA GLU A 286 -5.91 -6.32 10.51
C GLU A 286 -6.11 -4.90 9.97
N ALA A 287 -5.27 -3.95 10.38
CA ALA A 287 -5.35 -2.56 9.90
C ALA A 287 -4.94 -2.42 8.43
N ILE A 288 -3.86 -3.08 8.00
CA ILE A 288 -3.37 -2.96 6.61
C ILE A 288 -4.22 -3.74 5.61
N VAL A 289 -4.92 -4.79 6.03
CA VAL A 289 -5.83 -5.54 5.14
C VAL A 289 -7.25 -4.95 5.11
N ASP A 290 -7.53 -3.97 5.94
CA ASP A 290 -8.82 -3.25 5.89
C ASP A 290 -8.98 -2.59 4.51
N PRO A 291 -10.12 -2.77 3.84
CA PRO A 291 -10.35 -2.18 2.51
C PRO A 291 -10.11 -0.67 2.43
N LEU A 292 -10.29 0.04 3.53
CA LEU A 292 -10.05 1.48 3.60
C LEU A 292 -8.57 1.85 3.45
N PHE A 293 -7.63 0.97 3.80
CA PHE A 293 -6.20 1.20 3.67
C PHE A 293 -5.69 1.09 2.23
N ASP A 294 -6.39 0.33 1.37
CA ASP A 294 -6.01 0.08 -0.03
C ASP A 294 -4.61 -0.55 -0.19
N LEU A 295 -4.37 -1.65 0.53
CA LEU A 295 -3.05 -2.31 0.55
C LEU A 295 -2.53 -2.65 -0.85
N ILE A 296 -3.40 -3.06 -1.80
CA ILE A 296 -3.01 -3.35 -3.19
C ILE A 296 -2.39 -2.10 -3.83
N GLY A 297 -3.08 -0.98 -3.73
CA GLY A 297 -2.58 0.29 -4.24
C GLY A 297 -1.25 0.67 -3.58
N VAL A 298 -1.17 0.59 -2.25
CA VAL A 298 0.04 0.92 -1.47
C VAL A 298 1.22 0.04 -1.88
N GLN A 299 1.00 -1.25 -2.09
CA GLN A 299 2.08 -2.18 -2.45
C GLN A 299 2.53 -2.05 -3.90
N CYS A 300 1.60 -1.93 -4.86
CA CYS A 300 1.89 -2.07 -6.28
C CYS A 300 2.08 -0.73 -7.03
N THR A 301 1.81 0.41 -6.41
CA THR A 301 2.00 1.72 -7.06
C THR A 301 3.45 2.01 -7.43
N SER A 302 3.66 2.84 -8.44
CA SER A 302 4.96 3.48 -8.72
C SER A 302 5.29 4.66 -7.78
N GLY A 303 4.31 5.13 -6.98
CA GLY A 303 4.50 6.16 -5.97
C GLY A 303 5.34 5.68 -4.77
N GLN A 304 6.04 6.61 -4.11
CA GLN A 304 6.98 6.33 -3.02
C GLN A 304 6.29 6.14 -1.67
N VAL A 305 5.26 5.30 -1.62
CA VAL A 305 4.43 5.10 -0.44
C VAL A 305 4.86 3.89 0.39
N ALA A 306 4.73 4.03 1.71
CA ALA A 306 4.91 2.94 2.68
C ALA A 306 3.89 3.06 3.82
N PRO A 307 3.45 1.97 4.44
CA PRO A 307 2.68 2.04 5.68
C PRO A 307 3.51 2.70 6.78
N PHE A 308 2.88 3.59 7.54
CA PHE A 308 3.44 4.20 8.74
C PHE A 308 2.49 3.92 9.91
N PHE A 309 3.03 3.45 11.02
CA PHE A 309 2.26 2.95 12.15
C PHE A 309 2.46 3.81 13.39
N VAL A 310 1.36 4.09 14.11
CA VAL A 310 1.36 4.76 15.41
C VAL A 310 0.69 3.86 16.43
N VAL A 311 1.40 3.49 17.48
CA VAL A 311 0.85 2.78 18.65
C VAL A 311 0.39 3.81 19.66
N SER A 312 -0.86 3.71 20.12
CA SER A 312 -1.46 4.54 21.17
C SER A 312 -1.87 3.65 22.34
N GLY A 313 -1.52 4.02 23.56
CA GLY A 313 -1.75 3.22 24.77
C GLY A 313 -0.50 3.20 25.66
N LYS A 314 -0.31 4.23 26.50
CA LYS A 314 0.90 4.44 27.32
C LYS A 314 1.35 3.19 28.08
N LYS A 315 0.41 2.48 28.72
CA LYS A 315 0.73 1.26 29.46
C LYS A 315 1.36 0.18 28.56
N LEU A 316 0.81 -0.04 27.36
CA LEU A 316 1.34 -1.02 26.41
C LEU A 316 2.69 -0.57 25.84
N ILE A 317 2.81 0.70 25.50
CA ILE A 317 4.05 1.33 25.01
C ILE A 317 5.19 1.08 26.01
N ASP A 318 4.97 1.34 27.29
CA ASP A 318 5.96 1.12 28.33
C ASP A 318 6.30 -0.37 28.53
N GLN A 319 5.29 -1.24 28.54
CA GLN A 319 5.47 -2.67 28.70
C GLN A 319 6.29 -3.31 27.59
N LEU A 320 6.15 -2.81 26.37
CA LEU A 320 6.87 -3.30 25.18
C LEU A 320 8.15 -2.52 24.88
N ASN A 321 8.44 -1.47 25.63
CA ASN A 321 9.52 -0.55 25.35
C ASN A 321 9.47 -0.03 23.89
N ILE A 322 8.27 0.39 23.46
CA ILE A 322 8.08 1.08 22.18
C ILE A 322 8.53 2.53 22.35
N ASN A 323 9.35 3.01 21.44
CA ASN A 323 9.86 4.38 21.52
C ASN A 323 8.77 5.41 21.14
N ASP A 324 8.49 6.31 22.05
CA ASP A 324 7.61 7.47 21.90
C ASP A 324 8.37 8.80 22.10
N SER A 325 9.71 8.72 22.32
CA SER A 325 10.57 9.83 22.71
C SER A 325 11.68 10.09 21.66
N PHE A 326 12.87 10.48 22.08
CA PHE A 326 13.99 10.78 21.18
C PHE A 326 14.23 9.68 20.15
N CYS A 327 14.44 10.10 18.89
CA CYS A 327 14.62 9.17 17.79
C CYS A 327 13.46 8.19 17.58
N ALA A 328 12.21 8.61 17.82
CA ALA A 328 11.03 7.74 17.69
C ALA A 328 10.97 7.00 16.32
N VAL A 329 11.46 7.62 15.25
CA VAL A 329 11.60 7.03 13.91
C VAL A 329 13.07 6.65 13.66
N GLY A 330 13.79 6.17 14.65
CA GLY A 330 15.22 5.88 14.56
C GLY A 330 15.61 4.54 15.17
N PRO A 331 16.91 4.22 15.16
CA PRO A 331 17.42 3.00 15.73
C PRO A 331 17.46 3.04 17.27
N GLY A 332 17.66 1.87 17.88
CA GLY A 332 17.91 1.74 19.30
C GLY A 332 16.80 1.03 20.08
N TRP A 333 15.61 0.91 19.54
CA TRP A 333 14.49 0.23 20.17
C TRP A 333 14.09 -1.03 19.41
N LYS A 334 14.21 -2.18 20.09
CA LYS A 334 13.94 -3.48 19.48
C LYS A 334 12.50 -3.59 18.99
N ALA A 335 11.53 -3.16 19.80
CA ALA A 335 10.11 -3.24 19.42
C ALA A 335 9.80 -2.47 18.13
N ASN A 336 10.18 -1.17 18.07
CA ASN A 336 9.96 -0.34 16.88
C ASN A 336 10.57 -0.97 15.63
N ALA A 337 11.84 -1.38 15.71
CA ALA A 337 12.58 -1.94 14.58
C ALA A 337 12.01 -3.28 14.12
N THR A 338 11.81 -4.23 15.06
CA THR A 338 11.42 -5.59 14.68
C THR A 338 9.95 -5.73 14.32
N ILE A 339 9.03 -5.01 14.97
CA ILE A 339 7.61 -5.01 14.61
C ILE A 339 7.43 -4.39 13.21
N GLY A 340 8.00 -3.22 12.97
CA GLY A 340 7.93 -2.58 11.66
C GLY A 340 8.51 -3.44 10.55
N ARG A 341 9.66 -4.11 10.80
CA ARG A 341 10.29 -5.04 9.87
C ARG A 341 9.43 -6.30 9.64
N ALA A 342 8.83 -6.86 10.70
CA ALA A 342 7.93 -8.00 10.59
C ALA A 342 6.75 -7.71 9.65
N LEU A 343 6.14 -6.54 9.79
CA LEU A 343 5.05 -6.09 8.91
C LEU A 343 5.54 -5.96 7.46
N LYS A 344 6.76 -5.49 7.23
CA LYS A 344 7.35 -5.47 5.88
C LYS A 344 7.55 -6.88 5.32
N LEU A 345 8.10 -7.81 6.08
CA LEU A 345 8.26 -9.21 5.66
C LEU A 345 6.90 -9.88 5.40
N ILE A 346 5.89 -9.63 6.23
CA ILE A 346 4.52 -10.10 6.02
C ILE A 346 3.97 -9.60 4.68
N MET A 347 4.11 -8.30 4.38
CA MET A 347 3.68 -7.73 3.10
C MET A 347 4.44 -8.31 1.91
N MET A 348 5.73 -8.64 2.07
CA MET A 348 6.51 -9.30 1.01
C MET A 348 6.09 -10.76 0.83
N ASN A 349 5.96 -11.52 1.90
CA ASN A 349 5.81 -12.97 1.85
C ASN A 349 4.36 -13.42 1.71
N LEU A 350 3.43 -12.78 2.42
CA LEU A 350 2.00 -13.03 2.26
C LEU A 350 1.41 -12.23 1.09
N GLY A 351 1.79 -10.96 0.92
CA GLY A 351 1.40 -10.17 -0.24
C GLY A 351 2.06 -10.61 -1.54
N GLN A 352 3.16 -11.35 -1.44
CA GLN A 352 4.00 -11.75 -2.57
C GLN A 352 4.40 -10.55 -3.44
N THR A 353 4.85 -9.48 -2.77
CA THR A 353 5.20 -8.23 -3.44
C THR A 353 6.71 -8.07 -3.57
N TRP A 354 7.18 -8.16 -4.82
CA TRP A 354 8.61 -8.13 -5.15
C TRP A 354 8.94 -6.95 -6.05
N PRO A 355 10.07 -6.27 -5.81
CA PRO A 355 10.54 -5.19 -6.66
C PRO A 355 10.67 -5.61 -8.13
N GLY A 356 10.13 -4.80 -9.05
CA GLY A 356 10.16 -5.03 -10.49
C GLY A 356 9.18 -6.07 -11.02
N ILE A 357 8.46 -6.81 -10.16
CA ILE A 357 7.41 -7.75 -10.58
C ILE A 357 6.03 -7.11 -10.36
N ASN A 358 5.71 -6.77 -9.14
CA ASN A 358 4.45 -6.13 -8.77
C ASN A 358 4.63 -4.99 -7.73
N ASP A 359 5.77 -4.88 -7.10
CA ASP A 359 6.20 -3.70 -6.36
C ASP A 359 6.92 -2.74 -7.33
N MET A 360 6.18 -1.77 -7.85
CA MET A 360 6.58 -0.97 -9.02
C MET A 360 7.11 0.42 -8.66
N LYS A 361 7.57 0.63 -7.42
CA LYS A 361 8.08 1.93 -6.96
C LYS A 361 9.39 2.29 -7.63
N ALA A 362 9.47 3.51 -8.18
CA ALA A 362 10.66 3.98 -8.88
C ALA A 362 11.89 4.06 -7.95
N PHE A 363 11.73 4.60 -6.73
CA PHE A 363 12.82 4.75 -5.76
C PHE A 363 12.61 3.97 -4.46
N GLY A 364 11.36 3.68 -4.07
CA GLY A 364 11.03 3.14 -2.76
C GLY A 364 10.97 4.23 -1.68
N SER A 365 10.95 3.82 -0.42
CA SER A 365 10.93 4.70 0.75
C SER A 365 11.69 4.03 1.90
N PRO A 366 12.47 4.77 2.71
CA PRO A 366 13.13 4.23 3.90
C PRO A 366 12.15 3.59 4.90
N PHE A 367 10.92 4.09 4.97
CA PHE A 367 9.86 3.52 5.81
C PHE A 367 9.46 2.09 5.44
N ARG A 368 9.93 1.57 4.32
CA ARG A 368 9.69 0.18 3.92
C ARG A 368 10.52 -0.84 4.70
N TYR A 369 11.56 -0.43 5.40
CA TYR A 369 12.29 -1.32 6.30
C TYR A 369 11.63 -1.37 7.67
N TYR A 370 11.23 -0.23 8.21
CA TYR A 370 10.48 -0.11 9.46
C TYR A 370 9.82 1.27 9.53
N ALA A 371 8.64 1.38 10.11
CA ALA A 371 7.97 2.65 10.32
C ALA A 371 6.91 2.52 11.41
N LEU A 372 7.35 2.37 12.66
CA LEU A 372 6.47 2.26 13.82
C LEU A 372 6.97 3.17 14.92
N ILE A 373 6.05 3.98 15.47
CA ILE A 373 6.32 4.88 16.62
C ILE A 373 5.29 4.68 17.72
N GLY A 374 5.64 5.08 18.95
CA GLY A 374 4.70 5.29 20.03
C GLY A 374 4.17 6.72 20.07
N GLU A 375 2.90 6.88 20.46
CA GLU A 375 2.33 8.17 20.82
C GLU A 375 2.84 8.57 22.21
N ASN A 376 3.40 9.79 22.35
CA ASN A 376 3.85 10.31 23.64
C ASN A 376 2.68 10.93 24.42
N GLU A 377 1.85 10.07 25.00
CA GLU A 377 0.65 10.49 25.74
C GLU A 377 0.99 11.33 27.00
N SER A 378 2.14 11.08 27.60
CA SER A 378 2.58 11.85 28.79
C SER A 378 2.76 13.33 28.47
N ALA A 379 3.12 13.67 27.24
CA ALA A 379 3.31 15.04 26.81
C ALA A 379 2.00 15.84 26.73
N TYR A 380 0.85 15.18 26.62
CA TYR A 380 -0.43 15.89 26.62
C TYR A 380 -0.78 16.55 27.95
N ALA A 381 -0.29 16.01 29.07
CA ALA A 381 -0.51 16.54 30.41
C ALA A 381 -2.00 16.88 30.69
N GLY A 382 -2.94 16.08 30.16
CA GLY A 382 -4.37 16.28 30.30
C GLY A 382 -4.99 17.36 29.40
N ALA A 383 -4.20 18.04 28.55
CA ALA A 383 -4.73 19.08 27.65
C ALA A 383 -5.46 18.50 26.43
N TRP A 384 -4.97 17.36 25.95
CA TRP A 384 -5.63 16.61 24.86
C TRP A 384 -5.87 15.17 25.29
N GLU A 385 -6.90 14.58 24.71
CA GLU A 385 -7.12 13.14 24.74
C GLU A 385 -6.09 12.40 23.85
N PRO A 386 -5.72 11.14 24.14
CA PRO A 386 -4.90 10.34 23.27
C PRO A 386 -5.53 10.13 21.87
N LEU A 387 -4.67 9.84 20.87
CA LEU A 387 -5.14 9.63 19.49
C LEU A 387 -6.21 8.54 19.40
N ARG A 388 -6.07 7.43 20.16
CA ARG A 388 -7.08 6.37 20.17
C ARG A 388 -8.47 6.85 20.61
N VAL A 389 -8.53 7.76 21.58
CA VAL A 389 -9.80 8.33 22.05
C VAL A 389 -10.38 9.26 20.99
N ALA A 390 -9.53 10.07 20.36
CA ALA A 390 -9.93 10.91 19.21
C ALA A 390 -10.44 10.08 18.00
N GLU A 391 -9.96 8.84 17.85
CA GLU A 391 -10.43 7.89 16.84
C GLU A 391 -11.63 7.04 17.32
N GLY A 392 -12.21 7.33 18.50
CA GLY A 392 -13.43 6.73 19.02
C GLY A 392 -13.27 5.44 19.83
N PHE A 393 -12.04 5.13 20.27
CA PHE A 393 -11.77 3.96 21.13
C PHE A 393 -11.80 4.33 22.62
N PRO A 394 -12.12 3.38 23.50
CA PRO A 394 -12.04 3.59 24.96
C PRO A 394 -10.62 3.98 25.40
N GLU A 395 -10.54 4.74 26.50
CA GLU A 395 -9.26 5.24 27.02
C GLU A 395 -8.30 4.14 27.46
N ASP A 396 -8.82 3.02 27.96
CA ASP A 396 -8.06 1.86 28.42
C ASP A 396 -7.72 0.85 27.29
N GLN A 397 -8.26 1.04 26.06
CA GLN A 397 -8.03 0.17 24.92
C GLN A 397 -6.81 0.64 24.11
N PRO A 398 -5.65 -0.03 24.16
CA PRO A 398 -4.52 0.30 23.29
C PRO A 398 -4.87 0.02 21.82
N THR A 399 -4.34 0.84 20.93
CA THR A 399 -4.61 0.74 19.50
C THR A 399 -3.33 0.86 18.67
N ILE A 400 -3.41 0.39 17.42
CA ILE A 400 -2.46 0.71 16.36
C ILE A 400 -3.20 1.38 15.23
N SER A 401 -2.65 2.50 14.75
CA SER A 401 -3.14 3.22 13.59
C SER A 401 -2.15 3.11 12.45
N VAL A 402 -2.63 3.01 11.20
CA VAL A 402 -1.78 2.97 10.00
C VAL A 402 -2.24 3.98 8.98
N MET A 403 -1.28 4.61 8.31
CA MET A 403 -1.51 5.45 7.14
C MET A 403 -0.56 5.11 5.99
N PRO A 404 -0.96 5.29 4.72
CA PRO A 404 -0.08 5.15 3.57
C PRO A 404 0.77 6.42 3.40
N ALA A 405 1.90 6.51 4.12
CA ALA A 405 2.77 7.67 4.12
C ALA A 405 3.56 7.78 2.80
N MET A 406 3.43 8.92 2.13
CA MET A 406 4.15 9.23 0.90
C MET A 406 5.33 10.18 1.13
N SER A 407 5.24 11.03 2.15
CA SER A 407 6.27 11.98 2.48
C SER A 407 6.55 12.01 3.97
N TRP A 408 7.78 12.38 4.31
CA TRP A 408 8.25 12.67 5.66
C TRP A 408 9.06 13.95 5.61
N GLN A 409 8.62 14.97 6.33
CA GLN A 409 9.29 16.25 6.34
C GLN A 409 9.30 16.84 7.75
N PRO A 410 10.34 16.58 8.53
CA PRO A 410 10.57 17.27 9.80
C PRO A 410 10.98 18.72 9.57
N ASP A 411 10.57 19.60 10.45
CA ASP A 411 10.89 21.03 10.41
C ASP A 411 11.06 21.59 11.82
N LEU A 412 12.01 22.51 11.96
CA LEU A 412 12.26 23.23 13.20
C LEU A 412 11.46 24.54 13.22
N VAL A 413 10.59 24.70 14.21
CA VAL A 413 9.75 25.89 14.35
C VAL A 413 10.49 26.99 15.11
N LEU A 414 10.85 28.05 14.43
CA LEU A 414 11.57 29.20 15.00
C LEU A 414 10.73 30.48 15.01
N PRO A 415 10.96 31.43 15.95
CA PRO A 415 11.87 31.35 17.12
C PRO A 415 11.33 30.46 18.23
N THR A 416 12.19 30.06 19.15
CA THR A 416 11.85 29.28 20.36
C THR A 416 11.65 30.20 21.57
N PRO A 417 10.59 29.97 22.38
CA PRO A 417 9.46 29.08 22.16
C PRO A 417 8.56 29.58 21.00
N PRO A 418 7.97 28.70 20.20
CA PRO A 418 7.10 29.11 19.11
C PRO A 418 5.75 29.58 19.63
N SER A 419 5.07 30.44 18.86
CA SER A 419 3.64 30.64 19.01
C SER A 419 2.85 29.59 18.24
N VAL A 420 1.58 29.37 18.60
CA VAL A 420 0.69 28.48 17.84
C VAL A 420 0.56 28.92 16.38
N GLU A 421 0.52 30.23 16.09
CA GLU A 421 0.48 30.75 14.73
C GLU A 421 1.74 30.34 13.91
N ARG A 422 2.91 30.30 14.53
CA ARG A 422 4.13 29.81 13.87
C ARG A 422 4.05 28.32 13.56
N ILE A 423 3.57 27.51 14.50
CA ILE A 423 3.35 26.08 14.29
C ILE A 423 2.37 25.85 13.11
N ILE A 424 1.24 26.56 13.09
CA ILE A 424 0.26 26.50 12.00
C ILE A 424 0.90 26.92 10.68
N SER A 425 1.70 27.97 10.67
CA SER A 425 2.38 28.46 9.47
C SER A 425 3.33 27.40 8.88
N HIS A 426 4.18 26.80 9.74
CA HIS A 426 5.13 25.76 9.30
C HIS A 426 4.42 24.51 8.78
N ILE A 427 3.42 24.00 9.50
CA ILE A 427 2.62 22.85 9.03
C ILE A 427 1.97 23.15 7.67
N SER A 428 1.39 24.36 7.53
CA SER A 428 0.72 24.77 6.30
C SER A 428 1.67 24.89 5.11
N LEU A 429 2.88 25.41 5.33
CA LEU A 429 3.91 25.50 4.30
C LEU A 429 4.34 24.12 3.82
N GLN A 430 4.54 23.18 4.76
CA GLN A 430 4.91 21.81 4.42
C GLN A 430 3.80 21.09 3.65
N ALA A 431 2.55 21.24 4.09
CA ALA A 431 1.39 20.69 3.39
C ALA A 431 1.29 21.20 1.94
N LYS A 432 1.46 22.51 1.74
CA LYS A 432 1.43 23.14 0.42
C LYS A 432 2.61 22.73 -0.47
N ALA A 433 3.81 22.63 0.10
CA ALA A 433 5.02 22.20 -0.62
C ALA A 433 4.95 20.74 -1.08
N LYS A 434 4.16 19.90 -0.39
CA LYS A 434 3.92 18.49 -0.75
C LYS A 434 2.72 18.27 -1.65
N TYR A 435 1.98 19.32 -1.96
CA TYR A 435 0.90 19.20 -2.91
C TYR A 435 1.43 18.77 -4.27
N ASP A 436 1.02 17.57 -4.70
CA ASP A 436 1.32 17.04 -6.01
C ASP A 436 0.07 17.12 -6.87
N ARG A 437 0.16 17.83 -7.99
CA ARG A 437 -0.93 17.95 -8.96
C ARG A 437 -1.40 16.60 -9.52
N TYR A 438 -0.51 15.58 -9.58
CA TYR A 438 -0.89 14.22 -9.97
C TYR A 438 -1.63 13.47 -8.87
N ALA A 439 -1.32 13.76 -7.64
CA ALA A 439 -1.96 13.20 -6.48
C ALA A 439 -2.85 14.26 -5.86
N LEU A 440 -4.07 14.45 -6.38
CA LEU A 440 -5.16 15.06 -5.62
C LEU A 440 -5.48 14.24 -4.34
N ASN A 441 -4.48 13.54 -3.87
CA ASN A 441 -4.48 12.58 -2.78
C ASN A 441 -4.20 13.24 -1.43
N CYS A 442 -3.72 14.49 -1.45
CA CYS A 442 -3.46 15.27 -0.23
C CYS A 442 -4.73 15.65 0.52
N ILE A 443 -5.90 15.51 -0.11
CA ILE A 443 -7.21 15.83 0.50
C ILE A 443 -7.66 14.78 1.54
N TYR A 444 -7.01 13.59 1.58
CA TYR A 444 -7.35 12.54 2.53
C TYR A 444 -6.56 12.66 3.84
N ASN A 445 -6.61 11.64 4.68
CA ASN A 445 -6.02 11.67 6.00
C ASN A 445 -4.48 11.82 5.97
N ASN A 446 -4.00 12.95 6.43
CA ASN A 446 -2.58 13.24 6.62
C ASN A 446 -2.24 13.20 8.12
N LEU A 447 -0.98 13.04 8.46
CA LEU A 447 -0.51 13.01 9.86
C LEU A 447 0.45 14.14 10.13
N VAL A 448 0.26 14.81 11.25
CA VAL A 448 1.23 15.75 11.82
C VAL A 448 1.76 15.17 13.12
N LEU A 449 3.07 15.03 13.21
CA LEU A 449 3.76 14.76 14.45
C LEU A 449 4.27 16.09 15.03
N ILE A 450 4.07 16.27 16.34
CA ILE A 450 4.48 17.46 17.07
C ILE A 450 5.37 16.99 18.23
N SER A 451 6.57 17.60 18.39
CA SER A 451 7.40 17.31 19.55
C SER A 451 6.77 17.82 20.85
N PRO A 452 7.09 17.22 22.02
CA PRO A 452 6.54 17.67 23.29
C PRO A 452 6.73 19.17 23.57
N THR A 453 7.89 19.72 23.22
CA THR A 453 8.18 21.15 23.39
C THR A 453 7.35 22.06 22.51
N ALA A 454 7.17 21.70 21.23
CA ALA A 454 6.28 22.45 20.34
C ALA A 454 4.81 22.32 20.80
N PHE A 455 4.40 21.15 21.31
CA PHE A 455 3.06 20.96 21.86
C PHE A 455 2.79 21.83 23.11
N ASP A 456 3.80 22.11 23.92
CA ASP A 456 3.66 22.99 25.08
C ASP A 456 3.18 24.41 24.72
N ALA A 457 3.49 24.91 23.54
CA ALA A 457 2.95 26.19 23.07
C ALA A 457 1.43 26.09 22.84
N ILE A 458 0.97 24.99 22.23
CA ILE A 458 -0.46 24.74 21.96
C ILE A 458 -1.20 24.58 23.30
N ARG A 459 -0.62 23.83 24.23
CA ARG A 459 -1.18 23.61 25.58
C ARG A 459 -1.31 24.91 26.36
N ARG A 460 -0.29 25.76 26.35
CA ARG A 460 -0.30 27.08 27.04
C ARG A 460 -1.36 28.02 26.52
N GLU A 461 -1.65 27.98 25.22
CA GLU A 461 -2.71 28.79 24.62
C GLU A 461 -4.10 28.15 24.76
N GLY A 462 -4.22 26.95 25.36
CA GLY A 462 -5.49 26.27 25.58
C GLY A 462 -6.18 25.81 24.30
N ILE A 463 -5.44 25.60 23.21
CA ILE A 463 -5.98 25.20 21.91
C ILE A 463 -6.25 23.69 21.91
N SER A 464 -7.52 23.31 21.71
CA SER A 464 -7.89 21.90 21.55
C SER A 464 -7.42 21.34 20.20
N ARG A 465 -7.31 19.98 20.08
CA ARG A 465 -6.99 19.29 18.81
C ARG A 465 -7.94 19.74 17.69
N LYS A 466 -9.23 19.77 17.95
CA LYS A 466 -10.25 20.19 16.98
C LYS A 466 -10.08 21.64 16.52
N GLN A 467 -9.78 22.55 17.45
CA GLN A 467 -9.52 23.94 17.09
C GLN A 467 -8.25 24.09 16.22
N LEU A 468 -7.20 23.33 16.53
CA LEU A 468 -5.99 23.32 15.70
C LEU A 468 -6.26 22.76 14.31
N GLN A 469 -7.02 21.67 14.20
CA GLN A 469 -7.44 21.08 12.92
C GLN A 469 -8.23 22.07 12.06
N VAL A 470 -9.18 22.80 12.65
CA VAL A 470 -9.97 23.85 11.92
C VAL A 470 -9.04 24.95 11.41
N LYS A 471 -8.16 25.49 12.26
CA LYS A 471 -7.22 26.55 11.86
C LYS A 471 -6.28 26.09 10.73
N LEU A 472 -5.81 24.84 10.79
CA LEU A 472 -4.97 24.24 9.74
C LEU A 472 -5.76 24.03 8.43
N TYR A 473 -6.99 23.54 8.51
CA TYR A 473 -7.85 23.37 7.34
C TYR A 473 -8.08 24.71 6.60
N GLU A 474 -8.34 25.78 7.33
CA GLU A 474 -8.52 27.12 6.77
C GLU A 474 -7.23 27.68 6.14
N ARG A 475 -6.06 27.27 6.65
CA ARG A 475 -4.76 27.75 6.18
C ARG A 475 -4.16 26.90 5.05
N ILE A 476 -4.44 25.60 5.01
CA ILE A 476 -3.91 24.64 4.02
C ILE A 476 -4.79 24.67 2.75
N GLN A 477 -4.67 25.77 2.01
CA GLN A 477 -5.38 26.00 0.76
C GLN A 477 -4.43 26.57 -0.29
N LEU A 478 -4.71 26.29 -1.57
CA LEU A 478 -4.02 26.88 -2.72
C LEU A 478 -5.03 27.54 -3.65
N PRO A 479 -4.61 28.54 -4.46
CA PRO A 479 -5.45 29.07 -5.52
C PRO A 479 -5.92 27.97 -6.47
N GLY A 480 -7.15 28.02 -6.93
CA GLY A 480 -7.69 27.04 -7.87
C GLY A 480 -6.86 26.95 -9.15
N THR A 481 -6.32 28.07 -9.62
CA THR A 481 -5.40 28.11 -10.76
C THR A 481 -4.11 27.27 -10.57
N ASP A 482 -3.70 27.04 -9.34
CA ASP A 482 -2.52 26.23 -9.03
C ASP A 482 -2.87 24.74 -8.85
N VAL A 483 -4.15 24.45 -8.53
CA VAL A 483 -4.66 23.10 -8.27
C VAL A 483 -5.16 22.43 -9.54
N PHE A 484 -5.96 23.16 -10.32
CA PHE A 484 -6.61 22.65 -11.51
C PHE A 484 -5.71 22.83 -12.74
N ASP A 485 -5.62 21.80 -13.57
CA ASP A 485 -4.80 21.76 -14.79
C ASP A 485 -5.54 21.13 -15.98
N GLY A 486 -6.88 21.12 -15.94
CA GLY A 486 -7.73 20.54 -16.98
C GLY A 486 -8.03 19.05 -16.81
N ARG A 487 -7.36 18.34 -15.87
CA ARG A 487 -7.63 16.91 -15.63
C ARG A 487 -8.99 16.64 -15.01
N GLU A 488 -9.56 17.62 -14.31
CA GLU A 488 -10.93 17.58 -13.79
C GLU A 488 -11.96 17.41 -14.91
N ALA A 489 -11.70 17.96 -16.08
CA ALA A 489 -12.57 17.82 -17.26
C ALA A 489 -12.67 16.37 -17.77
N VAL A 490 -11.68 15.53 -17.51
CA VAL A 490 -11.69 14.10 -17.85
C VAL A 490 -12.18 13.21 -16.70
N GLY A 491 -12.70 13.80 -15.62
CA GLY A 491 -13.25 13.07 -14.47
C GLY A 491 -12.19 12.35 -13.62
N PHE A 492 -10.96 12.84 -13.64
CA PHE A 492 -9.86 12.31 -12.82
C PHE A 492 -9.70 13.01 -11.47
N SER A 493 -10.45 14.09 -11.26
CA SER A 493 -10.46 14.82 -9.99
C SER A 493 -11.19 14.01 -8.91
N ARG A 494 -10.62 13.99 -7.71
CA ARG A 494 -11.21 13.42 -6.48
C ARG A 494 -11.76 14.50 -5.56
N LEU A 495 -11.65 15.73 -5.97
CA LEU A 495 -12.17 16.84 -5.21
C LEU A 495 -13.69 16.71 -5.04
N PRO A 496 -14.23 17.08 -3.89
CA PRO A 496 -15.67 17.13 -3.69
C PRO A 496 -16.36 17.98 -4.76
N ALA A 497 -17.58 17.63 -5.15
CA ALA A 497 -18.32 18.31 -6.21
C ALA A 497 -18.42 19.82 -5.98
N TRP A 498 -18.63 20.25 -4.73
CA TRP A 498 -18.72 21.67 -4.37
C TRP A 498 -17.42 22.45 -4.66
N VAL A 499 -16.26 21.79 -4.61
CA VAL A 499 -14.96 22.42 -4.95
C VAL A 499 -14.88 22.66 -6.46
N LEU A 500 -15.31 21.67 -7.25
CA LEU A 500 -15.36 21.79 -8.71
C LEU A 500 -16.36 22.86 -9.15
N GLU A 501 -17.55 22.87 -8.57
CA GLU A 501 -18.58 23.90 -8.83
C GLU A 501 -18.08 25.31 -8.48
N ARG A 502 -17.36 25.44 -7.36
CA ARG A 502 -16.77 26.73 -6.96
C ARG A 502 -15.70 27.17 -7.94
N HIS A 503 -14.82 26.26 -8.38
CA HIS A 503 -13.78 26.55 -9.37
C HIS A 503 -14.38 26.98 -10.71
N GLN A 504 -15.47 26.35 -11.16
CA GLN A 504 -16.18 26.76 -12.39
C GLN A 504 -16.72 28.19 -12.34
N LYS A 505 -17.11 28.66 -11.16
CA LYS A 505 -17.61 30.04 -10.95
C LYS A 505 -16.49 31.04 -10.75
N ASP A 506 -15.43 30.65 -10.07
CA ASP A 506 -14.24 31.45 -9.77
C ASP A 506 -12.98 30.57 -9.81
N PRO A 507 -12.26 30.55 -10.94
CA PRO A 507 -11.04 29.76 -11.10
C PRO A 507 -9.94 30.08 -10.08
N GLY A 508 -9.91 31.30 -9.55
CA GLY A 508 -8.94 31.73 -8.53
C GLY A 508 -9.36 31.37 -7.09
N ALA A 509 -10.59 30.89 -6.89
CA ALA A 509 -11.07 30.59 -5.55
C ALA A 509 -10.15 29.59 -4.81
N PRO A 510 -9.86 29.80 -3.51
CA PRO A 510 -9.02 28.90 -2.74
C PRO A 510 -9.59 27.49 -2.68
N VAL A 511 -8.74 26.50 -2.92
CA VAL A 511 -9.06 25.05 -2.86
C VAL A 511 -8.40 24.46 -1.62
N PRO A 512 -9.16 23.84 -0.69
CA PRO A 512 -8.58 23.15 0.45
C PRO A 512 -7.83 21.90 0.00
N LEU A 513 -6.66 21.67 0.59
CA LEU A 513 -5.85 20.47 0.35
C LEU A 513 -6.17 19.34 1.34
N LEU A 514 -7.16 19.51 2.17
CA LEU A 514 -7.73 18.54 3.10
C LEU A 514 -9.22 18.36 2.78
N LEU A 515 -9.76 17.17 2.97
CA LEU A 515 -11.18 16.91 2.75
C LEU A 515 -12.06 17.65 3.75
N ASN A 516 -11.66 17.62 5.01
CA ASN A 516 -12.28 18.30 6.15
C ASN A 516 -11.21 18.49 7.24
N PRO A 517 -11.48 19.21 8.33
CA PRO A 517 -10.54 19.40 9.43
C PRO A 517 -10.03 18.07 10.04
N GLU A 518 -10.91 17.09 10.21
CA GLU A 518 -10.64 15.79 10.83
C GLU A 518 -9.75 14.89 9.95
N SER A 519 -9.59 15.23 8.66
CA SER A 519 -8.66 14.57 7.73
C SER A 519 -7.20 14.79 8.14
N LEU A 520 -6.92 15.77 9.00
CA LEU A 520 -5.59 15.98 9.55
C LEU A 520 -5.49 15.32 10.92
N LYS A 521 -4.81 14.16 10.99
CA LYS A 521 -4.50 13.50 12.25
C LYS A 521 -3.31 14.18 12.90
N ILE A 522 -3.37 14.40 14.21
CA ILE A 522 -2.30 15.11 14.95
C ILE A 522 -1.95 14.27 16.17
N CYS A 523 -0.68 13.98 16.32
CA CYS A 523 -0.15 13.14 17.39
C CYS A 523 1.13 13.77 17.96
N VAL A 524 1.33 13.69 19.29
CA VAL A 524 2.61 14.05 19.91
C VAL A 524 3.49 12.81 19.95
N SER A 525 4.72 12.95 19.48
CA SER A 525 5.75 11.91 19.53
C SER A 525 7.13 12.57 19.45
N GLY A 526 8.16 11.83 19.81
CA GLY A 526 9.52 12.36 19.83
C GLY A 526 9.92 12.90 21.19
N GLY A 527 11.20 13.24 21.34
CA GLY A 527 11.78 13.70 22.60
C GLY A 527 11.52 15.17 22.91
N PRO A 528 11.60 15.56 24.18
CA PRO A 528 11.68 16.95 24.57
C PRO A 528 13.01 17.53 24.05
N GLY A 529 12.96 18.54 23.24
CA GLY A 529 14.15 19.13 22.61
C GLY A 529 13.75 20.35 21.81
N PRO A 530 14.32 20.57 20.64
CA PRO A 530 13.89 21.67 19.78
C PRO A 530 12.43 21.52 19.39
N ASP A 531 11.80 22.67 19.14
CA ASP A 531 10.39 22.74 18.74
C ASP A 531 10.21 22.21 17.31
N MET A 532 9.96 20.90 17.20
CA MET A 532 9.88 20.21 15.92
C MET A 532 8.44 19.85 15.58
N ILE A 533 8.13 19.93 14.30
CA ILE A 533 6.93 19.31 13.71
C ILE A 533 7.35 18.44 12.53
N ALA A 534 6.51 17.48 12.15
CA ALA A 534 6.69 16.77 10.90
C ALA A 534 5.33 16.56 10.23
N TYR A 535 5.23 16.95 8.96
CA TYR A 535 4.07 16.69 8.14
C TYR A 535 4.28 15.45 7.28
N MET A 536 3.31 14.57 7.31
CA MET A 536 3.29 13.34 6.51
C MET A 536 2.09 13.35 5.58
N GLY A 537 2.35 13.51 4.30
CA GLY A 537 1.33 13.41 3.27
C GLY A 537 0.95 11.96 3.01
N THR A 538 -0.32 11.71 2.78
CA THR A 538 -0.86 10.40 2.42
C THR A 538 -0.86 10.17 0.92
N TRP A 539 -1.06 8.91 0.52
CA TRP A 539 -1.28 8.51 -0.87
C TRP A 539 -2.41 7.48 -0.97
N GLY A 540 -3.15 7.52 -2.08
CA GLY A 540 -4.13 6.49 -2.40
C GLY A 540 -5.02 6.84 -3.58
N TYR A 541 -5.52 5.83 -4.29
CA TYR A 541 -6.53 5.97 -5.36
C TYR A 541 -7.97 5.80 -4.86
N GLY A 542 -8.17 5.47 -3.64
CA GLY A 542 -9.43 5.37 -2.94
C GLY A 542 -9.42 6.23 -1.69
N PRO A 543 -10.40 6.12 -0.85
CA PRO A 543 -10.36 6.69 0.46
C PRO A 543 -9.26 5.97 1.26
N SER A 544 -7.99 6.34 1.02
CA SER A 544 -6.87 5.89 1.85
C SER A 544 -7.05 6.53 3.20
N HIS A 545 -7.58 5.76 4.11
CA HIS A 545 -7.89 6.25 5.43
C HIS A 545 -6.79 5.89 6.40
N PHE A 546 -6.71 6.71 7.41
CA PHE A 546 -6.05 6.39 8.65
C PHE A 546 -6.89 5.29 9.33
N VAL A 547 -6.38 4.07 9.31
CA VAL A 547 -7.11 2.92 9.86
C VAL A 547 -6.58 2.60 11.24
N THR A 548 -7.47 2.55 12.21
CA THR A 548 -7.15 2.23 13.61
C THR A 548 -7.79 0.91 14.02
N LYS A 549 -7.01 0.03 14.66
CA LYS A 549 -7.49 -1.24 15.22
C LYS A 549 -7.10 -1.39 16.68
N PRO A 550 -7.95 -2.01 17.50
CA PRO A 550 -7.64 -2.29 18.90
C PRO A 550 -6.56 -3.39 19.00
N ILE A 551 -5.65 -3.25 19.95
CA ILE A 551 -4.65 -4.26 20.26
C ILE A 551 -5.20 -5.13 21.38
N GLN A 552 -5.36 -6.43 21.13
CA GLN A 552 -5.87 -7.40 22.09
C GLN A 552 -4.71 -8.21 22.67
N VAL A 553 -4.42 -8.02 23.94
CA VAL A 553 -3.37 -8.79 24.62
C VAL A 553 -3.92 -10.16 25.08
N PRO A 554 -3.12 -11.25 25.03
CA PRO A 554 -3.57 -12.57 25.45
C PRO A 554 -3.69 -12.69 26.98
N GLN A 555 -4.42 -13.71 27.45
CA GLN A 555 -4.65 -13.94 28.90
C GLN A 555 -3.35 -14.15 29.68
N ASN A 556 -2.33 -14.75 29.05
CA ASN A 556 -1.02 -15.00 29.65
C ASN A 556 -0.08 -13.78 29.57
N TRP A 557 -0.58 -12.57 29.31
CA TRP A 557 0.19 -11.36 29.05
C TRP A 557 1.29 -11.07 30.07
N GLN A 558 0.95 -11.14 31.36
CA GLN A 558 1.92 -10.88 32.43
C GLN A 558 3.05 -11.91 32.48
N ALA A 559 2.72 -13.19 32.19
CA ALA A 559 3.72 -14.26 32.11
C ALA A 559 4.66 -14.06 30.90
N LEU A 560 4.14 -13.60 29.76
CA LEU A 560 4.94 -13.26 28.58
C LEU A 560 5.92 -12.12 28.88
N LEU A 561 5.44 -11.05 29.50
CA LEU A 561 6.29 -9.91 29.89
C LEU A 561 7.40 -10.34 30.87
N ALA A 562 7.05 -11.18 31.86
CA ALA A 562 8.03 -11.68 32.83
C ALA A 562 9.09 -12.60 32.16
N ARG A 563 8.67 -13.43 31.19
CA ARG A 563 9.57 -14.40 30.52
C ARG A 563 10.44 -13.78 29.44
N TYR A 564 9.90 -12.84 28.65
CA TYR A 564 10.55 -12.30 27.45
C TYR A 564 10.87 -10.81 27.56
N GLY A 565 10.65 -10.17 28.70
CA GLY A 565 11.02 -8.80 28.99
C GLY A 565 12.52 -8.58 29.10
N GLY A 566 12.93 -7.40 29.58
CA GLY A 566 14.35 -7.06 29.81
C GLY A 566 15.12 -6.63 28.56
N TRP A 567 14.45 -6.36 27.45
CA TRP A 567 15.01 -5.73 26.27
C TRP A 567 14.87 -4.21 26.34
N GLU A 568 15.57 -3.62 27.31
CA GLU A 568 15.54 -2.18 27.52
C GLU A 568 16.56 -1.49 26.60
N SER A 569 16.12 -0.41 25.97
CA SER A 569 17.02 0.48 25.24
C SER A 569 17.79 1.35 26.23
N PRO A 570 18.99 1.82 25.90
CA PRO A 570 19.72 2.74 26.75
C PRO A 570 18.88 4.01 26.98
N THR A 571 18.34 4.15 28.16
CA THR A 571 17.69 5.40 28.58
C THR A 571 18.69 6.25 29.32
N ILE A 572 18.90 7.49 28.87
CA ILE A 572 19.52 8.52 29.72
C ILE A 572 18.48 8.85 30.77
N LYS A 573 18.69 8.35 31.99
CA LYS A 573 17.85 8.70 33.14
C LYS A 573 18.13 10.13 33.56
#